data_d836303380c727c0bdbe6d6b4c67cdfa
#
_entry.id   d836303380c727c0bdbe6d6b4c67cdfa
#
_cell.length_a   1.000
_cell.length_b   1.000
_cell.length_c   1.000
_cell.angle_alpha   90.00
_cell.angle_beta   90.00
_cell.angle_gamma   90.00
#
_symmetry.space_group_name_H-M   'P 1'
#
loop_
_entity.id
_entity.type
_entity.pdbx_description
1 polymer ?
#
loop_
_entity_poly.entity_id
_entity_poly.type
_entity_poly.pdbx_seq_one_letter_code
_entity_poly.pdbx_strand_id
1 'polypeptide(L)'
;MSSRPVDVSVLVTTYRRPRHLALALESLALQRGAGVTMEVIVSDDGSGDETPQVVRSFAATAPFPVRFTTQPHEGFRLARVRNAAARLATGRYLLFLDGDCIVPHHHVAAHVDRRRHGTALLGYCARLPAEANRILVPENLAVTNLAGLVTSSERRSLARRRRKAWWHASTRHPTKPRLAGGDFGVWRDDFERVNGFDERFVGWGQEDDDLGLRLRAAGVRLETILGLTHSLHVWHETDVTATPRWRDGMNVRYFERRGRLTACRRGLVARPSAAITWGLPADLMTTRLGRSIATQLAGASIAAPGEPCEIDLVIRPGTARFTRAAECRLAVMLSGHDTQRDRDRDADMTFAVSADEEIEAVLAAAG
;
A
#
# COMPACT_ATOMS: atom_id res chain seq x y z
N MET A 1 4.89 -30.17 18.99
CA MET A 1 5.27 -28.90 19.66
C MET A 1 4.44 -27.79 19.05
N SER A 2 3.53 -27.21 19.80
CA SER A 2 2.76 -26.07 19.34
C SER A 2 3.73 -24.90 19.16
N SER A 3 3.99 -24.50 17.92
CA SER A 3 4.83 -23.32 17.65
C SER A 3 4.15 -22.09 18.25
N ARG A 4 4.88 -21.28 19.01
CA ARG A 4 4.37 -19.98 19.47
C ARG A 4 3.86 -19.20 18.26
N PRO A 5 2.70 -18.55 18.36
CA PRO A 5 2.21 -17.72 17.28
C PRO A 5 3.24 -16.64 16.94
N VAL A 6 3.42 -16.34 15.66
CA VAL A 6 4.33 -15.28 15.21
C VAL A 6 3.73 -13.92 15.58
N ASP A 7 4.53 -13.07 16.21
CA ASP A 7 4.10 -11.73 16.61
C ASP A 7 4.31 -10.73 15.47
N VAL A 8 5.46 -10.78 14.79
CA VAL A 8 5.86 -9.83 13.75
C VAL A 8 6.27 -10.57 12.49
N SER A 9 5.67 -10.22 11.36
CA SER A 9 6.17 -10.61 10.03
C SER A 9 6.87 -9.41 9.41
N VAL A 10 8.16 -9.53 9.11
CA VAL A 10 8.91 -8.54 8.34
C VAL A 10 8.81 -8.91 6.87
N LEU A 11 8.22 -8.01 6.08
CA LEU A 11 7.92 -8.21 4.66
C LEU A 11 8.93 -7.41 3.83
N VAL A 12 9.87 -8.12 3.22
CA VAL A 12 10.97 -7.53 2.45
C VAL A 12 10.69 -7.66 0.97
N THR A 13 10.63 -6.53 0.26
CA THR A 13 10.41 -6.53 -1.20
C THR A 13 11.71 -6.25 -1.96
N THR A 14 11.96 -7.02 -3.03
CA THR A 14 13.22 -6.92 -3.78
C THR A 14 13.02 -7.06 -5.27
N TYR A 15 13.95 -6.48 -6.06
CA TYR A 15 14.08 -6.70 -7.49
C TYR A 15 15.51 -6.41 -7.94
N ARG A 16 16.19 -7.43 -8.51
CA ARG A 16 17.53 -7.35 -9.13
C ARG A 16 18.61 -6.66 -8.29
N ARG A 17 18.62 -6.92 -6.97
CA ARG A 17 19.57 -6.32 -6.02
C ARG A 17 20.06 -7.34 -4.99
N PRO A 18 20.65 -8.47 -5.38
CA PRO A 18 21.02 -9.54 -4.47
C PRO A 18 21.99 -9.08 -3.37
N ARG A 19 22.95 -8.21 -3.68
CA ARG A 19 23.88 -7.65 -2.67
C ARG A 19 23.17 -6.78 -1.63
N HIS A 20 22.24 -5.91 -2.04
CA HIS A 20 21.47 -5.07 -1.12
C HIS A 20 20.56 -5.93 -0.24
N LEU A 21 19.90 -6.92 -0.84
CA LEU A 21 19.07 -7.87 -0.12
C LEU A 21 19.89 -8.64 0.93
N ALA A 22 21.10 -9.09 0.62
CA ALA A 22 21.96 -9.77 1.60
C ALA A 22 22.25 -8.86 2.81
N LEU A 23 22.54 -7.59 2.61
CA LEU A 23 22.73 -6.61 3.67
C LEU A 23 21.44 -6.37 4.50
N ALA A 24 20.30 -6.25 3.83
CA ALA A 24 19.01 -6.09 4.50
C ALA A 24 18.69 -7.28 5.40
N LEU A 25 18.83 -8.50 4.87
CA LEU A 25 18.59 -9.75 5.60
C LEU A 25 19.53 -9.91 6.79
N GLU A 26 20.82 -9.64 6.61
CA GLU A 26 21.79 -9.69 7.72
C GLU A 26 21.44 -8.66 8.81
N SER A 27 21.02 -7.46 8.44
CA SER A 27 20.58 -6.46 9.43
C SER A 27 19.35 -6.92 10.24
N LEU A 28 18.52 -7.77 9.66
CA LEU A 28 17.38 -8.39 10.35
C LEU A 28 17.84 -9.54 11.26
N ALA A 29 18.85 -10.33 10.89
CA ALA A 29 19.43 -11.34 11.77
C ALA A 29 20.06 -10.75 13.03
N LEU A 30 20.52 -9.52 12.94
CA LEU A 30 21.14 -8.78 14.04
C LEU A 30 20.14 -8.06 14.97
N GLN A 31 18.83 -8.23 14.79
CA GLN A 31 17.83 -7.58 15.64
C GLN A 31 17.90 -8.06 17.09
N ARG A 32 17.75 -7.12 18.02
CA ARG A 32 17.85 -7.38 19.46
C ARG A 32 16.72 -6.68 20.23
N GLY A 33 16.40 -7.24 21.39
CA GLY A 33 15.50 -6.56 22.36
C GLY A 33 14.01 -6.61 22.03
N ALA A 34 13.60 -7.27 20.95
CA ALA A 34 12.17 -7.31 20.60
C ALA A 34 11.31 -8.18 21.56
N GLY A 35 11.91 -9.22 22.15
CA GLY A 35 11.21 -10.14 23.07
C GLY A 35 10.00 -10.86 22.45
N VAL A 36 9.88 -10.85 21.11
CA VAL A 36 8.76 -11.37 20.33
C VAL A 36 9.23 -12.40 19.31
N THR A 37 8.33 -13.25 18.86
CA THR A 37 8.56 -14.15 17.76
C THR A 37 8.46 -13.40 16.42
N MET A 38 9.46 -13.60 15.57
CA MET A 38 9.55 -12.92 14.27
C MET A 38 9.70 -13.95 13.14
N GLU A 39 9.19 -13.63 11.97
CA GLU A 39 9.49 -14.28 10.70
C GLU A 39 9.85 -13.23 9.64
N VAL A 40 10.55 -13.62 8.60
CA VAL A 40 10.85 -12.78 7.43
C VAL A 40 10.25 -13.42 6.17
N ILE A 41 9.54 -12.62 5.38
CA ILE A 41 9.04 -13.03 4.08
C ILE A 41 9.68 -12.12 3.02
N VAL A 42 10.49 -12.72 2.15
CA VAL A 42 11.07 -12.03 1.00
C VAL A 42 10.15 -12.23 -0.19
N SER A 43 9.70 -11.14 -0.79
CA SER A 43 8.89 -11.14 -2.00
C SER A 43 9.64 -10.45 -3.14
N ASP A 44 9.85 -11.18 -4.22
CA ASP A 44 10.66 -10.79 -5.36
C ASP A 44 9.80 -10.49 -6.59
N ASP A 45 10.09 -9.39 -7.29
CA ASP A 45 9.37 -8.98 -8.52
C ASP A 45 9.95 -9.64 -9.78
N GLY A 46 10.41 -10.89 -9.69
CA GLY A 46 10.91 -11.66 -10.82
C GLY A 46 12.33 -11.28 -11.25
N SER A 47 13.27 -11.30 -10.32
CA SER A 47 14.64 -10.81 -10.54
C SER A 47 15.43 -11.58 -11.60
N GLY A 48 15.34 -12.89 -11.67
CA GLY A 48 16.07 -13.72 -12.64
C GLY A 48 17.60 -13.72 -12.47
N ASP A 49 18.09 -13.32 -11.29
CA ASP A 49 19.51 -13.28 -10.88
C ASP A 49 19.77 -14.16 -9.65
N GLU A 50 20.82 -13.90 -8.85
CA GLU A 50 21.18 -14.66 -7.66
C GLU A 50 20.25 -14.42 -6.46
N THR A 51 19.21 -13.59 -6.58
CA THR A 51 18.26 -13.27 -5.49
C THR A 51 17.71 -14.51 -4.79
N PRO A 52 17.22 -15.58 -5.49
CA PRO A 52 16.75 -16.78 -4.81
C PRO A 52 17.86 -17.53 -4.05
N GLN A 53 19.11 -17.49 -4.52
CA GLN A 53 20.25 -18.08 -3.87
C GLN A 53 20.60 -17.36 -2.57
N VAL A 54 20.61 -16.02 -2.60
CA VAL A 54 20.83 -15.19 -1.41
C VAL A 54 19.83 -15.54 -0.33
N VAL A 55 18.53 -15.63 -0.68
CA VAL A 55 17.49 -15.97 0.30
C VAL A 55 17.65 -17.37 0.85
N ARG A 56 17.96 -18.38 0.01
CA ARG A 56 18.19 -19.77 0.47
C ARG A 56 19.39 -19.87 1.40
N SER A 57 20.50 -19.22 1.05
CA SER A 57 21.72 -19.25 1.89
C SER A 57 21.46 -18.59 3.24
N PHE A 58 20.77 -17.45 3.26
CA PHE A 58 20.39 -16.76 4.48
C PHE A 58 19.44 -17.61 5.34
N ALA A 59 18.42 -18.20 4.73
CA ALA A 59 17.42 -19.01 5.45
C ALA A 59 18.01 -20.22 6.17
N ALA A 60 19.14 -20.77 5.68
CA ALA A 60 19.83 -21.89 6.31
C ALA A 60 20.46 -21.54 7.68
N THR A 61 20.76 -20.27 7.93
CA THR A 61 21.44 -19.78 9.15
C THR A 61 20.64 -18.76 9.94
N ALA A 62 19.51 -18.31 9.41
CA ALA A 62 18.68 -17.28 10.03
C ALA A 62 18.15 -17.73 11.41
N PRO A 63 18.11 -16.84 12.42
CA PRO A 63 17.60 -17.16 13.76
C PRO A 63 16.07 -17.19 13.85
N PHE A 64 15.36 -17.06 12.73
CA PHE A 64 13.91 -17.04 12.59
C PHE A 64 13.48 -17.68 11.26
N PRO A 65 12.22 -18.08 11.10
CA PRO A 65 11.71 -18.60 9.85
C PRO A 65 11.82 -17.57 8.71
N VAL A 66 12.30 -18.02 7.55
CA VAL A 66 12.41 -17.23 6.33
C VAL A 66 11.59 -17.91 5.24
N ARG A 67 10.73 -17.14 4.57
CA ARG A 67 9.96 -17.60 3.41
C ARG A 67 10.27 -16.73 2.21
N PHE A 68 10.14 -17.32 1.03
CA PHE A 68 10.40 -16.66 -0.24
C PHE A 68 9.22 -16.85 -1.19
N THR A 69 8.85 -15.79 -1.88
CA THR A 69 7.90 -15.82 -3.00
C THR A 69 8.42 -14.95 -4.11
N THR A 70 8.10 -15.31 -5.34
CA THR A 70 8.42 -14.53 -6.54
C THR A 70 7.24 -14.54 -7.50
N GLN A 71 7.20 -13.61 -8.42
CA GLN A 71 6.21 -13.52 -9.48
C GLN A 71 6.91 -13.28 -10.83
N PRO A 72 6.28 -13.57 -11.97
CA PRO A 72 6.78 -13.11 -13.26
C PRO A 72 6.91 -11.59 -13.28
N HIS A 73 8.04 -11.09 -13.80
CA HIS A 73 8.24 -9.65 -13.95
C HIS A 73 7.39 -9.10 -15.11
N GLU A 74 6.40 -8.32 -14.80
CA GLU A 74 5.51 -7.65 -15.76
C GLU A 74 5.58 -6.12 -15.59
N GLY A 75 6.79 -5.58 -15.50
CA GLY A 75 7.05 -4.20 -15.10
C GLY A 75 7.02 -4.02 -13.58
N PHE A 76 7.19 -2.80 -13.12
CA PHE A 76 7.27 -2.50 -11.69
C PHE A 76 5.89 -2.64 -11.01
N ARG A 77 5.72 -3.68 -10.18
CA ARG A 77 4.45 -4.06 -9.53
C ARG A 77 4.55 -4.14 -8.01
N LEU A 78 5.07 -3.10 -7.39
CA LEU A 78 5.38 -3.08 -5.96
C LEU A 78 4.18 -3.39 -5.06
N ALA A 79 3.00 -2.84 -5.37
CA ALA A 79 1.76 -3.15 -4.63
C ALA A 79 1.47 -4.66 -4.60
N ARG A 80 1.58 -5.34 -5.75
CA ARG A 80 1.35 -6.79 -5.87
C ARG A 80 2.40 -7.60 -5.11
N VAL A 81 3.67 -7.21 -5.20
CA VAL A 81 4.78 -7.86 -4.48
C VAL A 81 4.60 -7.74 -2.97
N ARG A 82 4.24 -6.57 -2.45
CA ARG A 82 3.97 -6.36 -1.02
C ARG A 82 2.75 -7.17 -0.54
N ASN A 83 1.68 -7.22 -1.33
CA ASN A 83 0.52 -8.06 -1.02
C ASN A 83 0.87 -9.55 -1.03
N ALA A 84 1.71 -10.02 -1.97
CA ALA A 84 2.15 -11.41 -2.01
C ALA A 84 2.89 -11.80 -0.72
N ALA A 85 3.79 -10.95 -0.21
CA ALA A 85 4.41 -11.16 1.08
C ALA A 85 3.38 -11.20 2.23
N ALA A 86 2.43 -10.25 2.23
CA ALA A 86 1.41 -10.16 3.28
C ALA A 86 0.47 -11.38 3.31
N ARG A 87 0.13 -11.98 2.15
CA ARG A 87 -0.66 -13.22 2.06
C ARG A 87 0.06 -14.42 2.71
N LEU A 88 1.37 -14.45 2.68
CA LEU A 88 2.17 -15.50 3.32
C LEU A 88 2.42 -15.24 4.80
N ALA A 89 2.36 -14.00 5.24
CA ALA A 89 2.64 -13.61 6.61
C ALA A 89 1.71 -14.31 7.62
N THR A 90 2.23 -14.68 8.80
CA THR A 90 1.46 -15.29 9.90
C THR A 90 1.44 -14.42 11.16
N GLY A 91 2.35 -13.43 11.25
CA GLY A 91 2.43 -12.50 12.36
C GLY A 91 1.25 -11.53 12.42
N ARG A 92 0.89 -11.12 13.63
CA ARG A 92 -0.21 -10.16 13.88
C ARG A 92 0.15 -8.73 13.53
N TYR A 93 1.44 -8.40 13.49
CA TYR A 93 1.97 -7.10 13.10
C TYR A 93 2.83 -7.26 11.86
N LEU A 94 2.56 -6.48 10.82
CA LEU A 94 3.27 -6.49 9.55
C LEU A 94 4.24 -5.29 9.54
N LEU A 95 5.53 -5.56 9.31
CA LEU A 95 6.57 -4.56 9.15
C LEU A 95 7.10 -4.65 7.71
N PHE A 96 6.78 -3.66 6.89
CA PHE A 96 7.22 -3.57 5.51
C PHE A 96 8.60 -2.90 5.42
N LEU A 97 9.47 -3.47 4.64
CA LEU A 97 10.83 -3.00 4.43
C LEU A 97 11.25 -3.22 2.96
N ASP A 98 11.88 -2.22 2.35
CA ASP A 98 12.48 -2.41 1.02
C ASP A 98 13.80 -3.18 1.13
N GLY A 99 14.06 -4.08 0.17
CA GLY A 99 15.22 -4.99 0.17
C GLY A 99 16.58 -4.30 -0.07
N ASP A 100 16.58 -3.00 -0.27
CA ASP A 100 17.76 -2.15 -0.31
C ASP A 100 17.92 -1.28 0.95
N CYS A 101 17.17 -1.59 2.00
CA CYS A 101 17.21 -0.89 3.28
C CYS A 101 17.78 -1.80 4.37
N ILE A 102 18.81 -1.34 5.06
CA ILE A 102 19.34 -1.95 6.29
C ILE A 102 18.75 -1.26 7.52
N VAL A 103 18.64 -1.99 8.62
CA VAL A 103 18.00 -1.49 9.84
C VAL A 103 18.92 -1.56 11.06
N PRO A 104 18.86 -0.58 11.98
CA PRO A 104 19.58 -0.66 13.25
C PRO A 104 19.13 -1.86 14.09
N HIS A 105 19.99 -2.35 14.98
CA HIS A 105 19.75 -3.56 15.78
C HIS A 105 18.49 -3.54 16.66
N HIS A 106 17.96 -2.36 16.95
CA HIS A 106 16.74 -2.15 17.78
C HIS A 106 15.50 -1.78 16.97
N HIS A 107 15.57 -1.88 15.65
CA HIS A 107 14.49 -1.39 14.76
C HIS A 107 13.17 -2.12 14.99
N VAL A 108 13.20 -3.46 14.98
CA VAL A 108 12.00 -4.28 15.23
C VAL A 108 11.48 -4.05 16.66
N ALA A 109 12.38 -3.98 17.66
CA ALA A 109 12.01 -3.68 19.03
C ALA A 109 11.28 -2.33 19.16
N ALA A 110 11.79 -1.28 18.50
CA ALA A 110 11.17 0.04 18.52
C ALA A 110 9.75 0.03 17.91
N HIS A 111 9.52 -0.74 16.84
CA HIS A 111 8.17 -0.95 16.29
C HIS A 111 7.27 -1.70 17.26
N VAL A 112 7.76 -2.78 17.87
CA VAL A 112 7.01 -3.61 18.83
C VAL A 112 6.60 -2.81 20.06
N ASP A 113 7.51 -2.04 20.62
CA ASP A 113 7.27 -1.23 21.83
C ASP A 113 6.28 -0.09 21.57
N ARG A 114 6.27 0.45 20.35
CA ARG A 114 5.45 1.60 19.99
C ARG A 114 4.11 1.21 19.36
N ARG A 115 3.95 -0.02 18.85
CA ARG A 115 2.73 -0.47 18.18
C ARG A 115 1.50 -0.33 19.06
N ARG A 116 0.40 0.15 18.50
CA ARG A 116 -0.91 0.23 19.14
C ARG A 116 -1.98 -0.15 18.13
N HIS A 117 -3.02 -0.85 18.57
CA HIS A 117 -4.16 -1.14 17.70
C HIS A 117 -4.77 0.15 17.14
N GLY A 118 -5.18 0.11 15.86
CA GLY A 118 -5.69 1.29 15.16
C GLY A 118 -4.63 2.35 14.87
N THR A 119 -3.33 1.96 14.84
CA THR A 119 -2.23 2.88 14.52
C THR A 119 -1.21 2.18 13.61
N ALA A 120 -0.87 2.82 12.51
CA ALA A 120 0.26 2.45 11.66
C ALA A 120 1.46 3.35 11.98
N LEU A 121 2.64 2.75 12.11
CA LEU A 121 3.89 3.43 12.44
C LEU A 121 4.68 3.68 11.16
N LEU A 122 4.96 4.95 10.89
CA LEU A 122 5.67 5.40 9.69
C LEU A 122 7.15 5.63 10.01
N GLY A 123 7.99 4.82 9.41
CA GLY A 123 9.43 5.02 9.39
C GLY A 123 9.85 5.97 8.26
N TYR A 124 11.11 5.95 7.98
CA TYR A 124 11.74 6.67 6.87
C TYR A 124 13.09 6.05 6.57
N CYS A 125 13.40 5.89 5.30
CA CYS A 125 14.69 5.38 4.86
C CYS A 125 15.69 6.54 4.68
N ALA A 126 16.64 6.69 5.59
CA ALA A 126 17.73 7.65 5.46
C ALA A 126 18.65 7.23 4.31
N ARG A 127 18.90 8.10 3.36
CA ARG A 127 19.75 7.79 2.20
C ARG A 127 21.21 7.81 2.59
N LEU A 128 21.90 6.70 2.36
CA LEU A 128 23.36 6.61 2.51
C LEU A 128 24.07 7.15 1.26
N PRO A 129 25.25 7.74 1.42
CA PRO A 129 26.08 8.16 0.29
C PRO A 129 26.71 6.94 -0.41
N ALA A 130 27.16 7.12 -1.66
CA ALA A 130 27.75 6.03 -2.46
C ALA A 130 28.99 5.40 -1.80
N GLU A 131 29.75 6.20 -1.07
CA GLU A 131 30.97 5.76 -0.35
C GLU A 131 30.65 4.71 0.72
N ALA A 132 29.44 4.73 1.29
CA ALA A 132 29.01 3.75 2.28
C ALA A 132 29.05 2.31 1.73
N ASN A 133 28.86 2.14 0.41
CA ASN A 133 28.92 0.83 -0.25
C ASN A 133 30.27 0.12 -0.12
N ARG A 134 31.37 0.87 0.11
CA ARG A 134 32.70 0.29 0.31
C ARG A 134 32.86 -0.32 1.69
N ILE A 135 32.10 0.14 2.66
CA ILE A 135 32.17 -0.26 4.06
C ILE A 135 31.16 -1.36 4.36
N LEU A 136 29.99 -1.27 3.74
CA LEU A 136 28.87 -2.19 3.99
C LEU A 136 29.09 -3.52 3.30
N VAL A 137 29.42 -4.54 4.09
CA VAL A 137 29.44 -5.96 3.71
C VAL A 137 28.72 -6.74 4.79
N PRO A 138 28.04 -7.87 4.46
CA PRO A 138 27.28 -8.66 5.43
C PRO A 138 28.12 -9.06 6.65
N GLU A 139 29.36 -9.47 6.42
CA GLU A 139 30.27 -10.05 7.44
C GLU A 139 30.67 -9.05 8.54
N ASN A 140 30.67 -7.74 8.25
CA ASN A 140 31.06 -6.73 9.23
C ASN A 140 29.89 -5.87 9.72
N LEU A 141 28.67 -6.15 9.28
CA LEU A 141 27.50 -5.32 9.59
C LEU A 141 27.23 -5.23 11.10
N ALA A 142 27.51 -6.32 11.84
CA ALA A 142 27.36 -6.38 13.30
C ALA A 142 28.20 -5.36 14.08
N VAL A 143 29.36 -4.99 13.54
CA VAL A 143 30.31 -4.04 14.15
C VAL A 143 30.32 -2.67 13.47
N THR A 144 29.57 -2.51 12.38
CA THR A 144 29.53 -1.26 11.63
C THR A 144 28.70 -0.21 12.36
N ASN A 145 29.27 0.98 12.57
CA ASN A 145 28.53 2.11 13.10
C ASN A 145 27.58 2.70 12.04
N LEU A 146 26.41 2.09 11.90
CA LEU A 146 25.40 2.51 10.92
C LEU A 146 25.00 3.98 11.06
N ALA A 147 24.87 4.49 12.29
CA ALA A 147 24.51 5.88 12.53
C ALA A 147 25.59 6.86 12.03
N GLY A 148 26.85 6.45 12.05
CA GLY A 148 28.00 7.22 11.53
C GLY A 148 27.98 7.38 10.00
N LEU A 149 27.34 6.46 9.28
CA LEU A 149 27.22 6.51 7.81
C LEU A 149 26.24 7.57 7.31
N VAL A 150 25.29 8.00 8.15
CA VAL A 150 24.29 9.00 7.79
C VAL A 150 24.93 10.39 7.75
N THR A 151 24.82 11.07 6.63
CA THR A 151 25.39 12.42 6.46
C THR A 151 24.70 13.45 7.36
N SER A 152 25.41 14.56 7.67
CA SER A 152 24.84 15.64 8.47
C SER A 152 23.63 16.31 7.81
N SER A 153 23.59 16.37 6.47
CA SER A 153 22.45 16.87 5.71
C SER A 153 21.24 15.98 5.87
N GLU A 154 21.44 14.65 5.79
CA GLU A 154 20.35 13.69 5.95
C GLU A 154 19.84 13.65 7.40
N ARG A 155 20.72 13.71 8.40
CA ARG A 155 20.29 13.88 9.81
C ARG A 155 19.41 15.12 10.03
N ARG A 156 19.77 16.25 9.41
CA ARG A 156 18.91 17.46 9.46
C ARG A 156 17.59 17.26 8.74
N SER A 157 17.59 16.53 7.64
CA SER A 157 16.37 16.17 6.89
C SER A 157 15.43 15.31 7.76
N LEU A 158 15.95 14.27 8.39
CA LEU A 158 15.19 13.40 9.32
C LEU A 158 14.59 14.22 10.49
N ALA A 159 15.37 15.11 11.10
CA ALA A 159 14.88 15.96 12.19
C ALA A 159 13.74 16.89 11.74
N ARG A 160 13.83 17.46 10.53
CA ARG A 160 12.75 18.28 9.96
C ARG A 160 11.50 17.44 9.67
N ARG A 161 11.66 16.23 9.07
CA ARG A 161 10.56 15.31 8.79
C ARG A 161 9.86 14.87 10.07
N ARG A 162 10.62 14.52 11.11
CA ARG A 162 10.09 14.19 12.44
C ARG A 162 9.22 15.30 13.01
N ARG A 163 9.72 16.55 13.05
CA ARG A 163 8.95 17.70 13.56
C ARG A 163 7.67 17.94 12.75
N LYS A 164 7.78 17.86 11.41
CA LYS A 164 6.63 18.03 10.52
C LYS A 164 5.58 16.92 10.69
N ALA A 165 6.02 15.67 10.82
CA ALA A 165 5.12 14.54 11.05
C ALA A 165 4.41 14.65 12.41
N TRP A 166 5.14 15.03 13.46
CA TRP A 166 4.56 15.29 14.78
C TRP A 166 3.51 16.41 14.71
N TRP A 167 3.83 17.54 14.06
CA TRP A 167 2.88 18.65 13.88
C TRP A 167 1.60 18.19 13.14
N HIS A 168 1.73 17.45 12.06
CA HIS A 168 0.58 16.96 11.32
C HIS A 168 -0.29 15.99 12.15
N ALA A 169 0.34 15.13 12.94
CA ALA A 169 -0.38 14.22 13.83
C ALA A 169 -1.13 15.00 14.92
N SER A 170 -0.47 15.99 15.55
CA SER A 170 -1.06 16.84 16.59
C SER A 170 -2.24 17.66 16.11
N THR A 171 -2.18 18.16 14.87
CA THR A 171 -3.25 18.94 14.23
C THR A 171 -4.30 18.07 13.54
N ARG A 172 -4.20 16.74 13.64
CA ARG A 172 -5.10 15.79 12.93
C ARG A 172 -5.24 16.12 11.44
N HIS A 173 -4.12 16.44 10.80
CA HIS A 173 -4.14 16.81 9.38
C HIS A 173 -4.76 15.68 8.53
N PRO A 174 -5.73 15.94 7.64
CA PRO A 174 -6.55 14.91 6.98
C PRO A 174 -5.74 13.95 6.10
N THR A 175 -4.63 14.39 5.51
CA THR A 175 -3.84 13.59 4.57
C THR A 175 -2.37 13.44 4.97
N LYS A 176 -1.94 13.96 6.12
CA LYS A 176 -0.53 13.91 6.56
C LYS A 176 -0.43 13.45 8.02
N PRO A 177 0.70 12.85 8.44
CA PRO A 177 1.86 12.50 7.60
C PRO A 177 1.49 11.49 6.52
N ARG A 178 2.19 11.49 5.38
CA ARG A 178 2.00 10.50 4.31
C ARG A 178 2.73 9.21 4.66
N LEU A 179 2.18 8.09 4.24
CA LEU A 179 2.87 6.81 4.31
C LEU A 179 3.99 6.79 3.27
N ALA A 180 5.15 6.26 3.64
CA ALA A 180 6.26 5.98 2.75
C ALA A 180 6.57 4.48 2.86
N GLY A 181 6.46 3.74 1.76
CA GLY A 181 6.38 2.30 1.77
C GLY A 181 7.66 1.54 2.09
N GLY A 182 8.81 2.21 2.05
CA GLY A 182 10.10 1.55 2.31
C GLY A 182 10.39 1.21 3.78
N ASP A 183 9.58 1.69 4.72
CA ASP A 183 9.71 1.41 6.15
C ASP A 183 8.42 1.82 6.87
N PHE A 184 7.53 0.88 7.17
CA PHE A 184 6.35 1.14 7.99
C PHE A 184 5.80 -0.14 8.61
N GLY A 185 5.12 0.00 9.75
CA GLY A 185 4.47 -1.11 10.44
C GLY A 185 2.98 -0.88 10.66
N VAL A 186 2.18 -1.93 10.53
CA VAL A 186 0.73 -1.88 10.67
C VAL A 186 0.20 -3.20 11.25
N TRP A 187 -0.88 -3.17 11.99
CA TRP A 187 -1.57 -4.38 12.41
C TRP A 187 -2.17 -5.09 11.19
N ARG A 188 -2.06 -6.42 11.18
CA ARG A 188 -2.61 -7.24 10.09
C ARG A 188 -4.08 -6.95 9.86
N ASP A 189 -4.90 -6.93 10.91
CA ASP A 189 -6.35 -6.71 10.82
C ASP A 189 -6.66 -5.35 10.18
N ASP A 190 -5.86 -4.31 10.49
CA ASP A 190 -6.01 -2.99 9.87
C ASP A 190 -5.63 -3.00 8.39
N PHE A 191 -4.59 -3.75 8.02
CA PHE A 191 -4.15 -3.92 6.64
C PHE A 191 -5.14 -4.74 5.80
N GLU A 192 -5.68 -5.82 6.38
CA GLU A 192 -6.69 -6.68 5.75
C GLU A 192 -8.02 -5.94 5.58
N ARG A 193 -8.43 -5.12 6.57
CA ARG A 193 -9.66 -4.30 6.52
C ARG A 193 -9.68 -3.37 5.30
N VAL A 194 -8.54 -2.84 4.89
CA VAL A 194 -8.44 -2.01 3.69
C VAL A 194 -8.10 -2.81 2.44
N ASN A 195 -8.06 -4.14 2.54
CA ASN A 195 -7.71 -5.07 1.47
C ASN A 195 -6.27 -4.89 0.94
N GLY A 196 -5.33 -4.47 1.80
CA GLY A 196 -3.93 -4.30 1.45
C GLY A 196 -3.65 -3.14 0.48
N PHE A 197 -2.59 -3.27 -0.30
CA PHE A 197 -2.26 -2.33 -1.38
C PHE A 197 -3.20 -2.53 -2.58
N ASP A 198 -3.57 -1.44 -3.26
CA ASP A 198 -4.33 -1.53 -4.51
C ASP A 198 -3.41 -1.93 -5.68
N GLU A 199 -3.57 -3.15 -6.18
CA GLU A 199 -2.73 -3.71 -7.25
C GLU A 199 -2.98 -3.08 -8.64
N ARG A 200 -3.92 -2.12 -8.75
CA ARG A 200 -4.09 -1.29 -9.95
C ARG A 200 -2.99 -0.25 -10.11
N PHE A 201 -2.25 0.06 -9.03
CA PHE A 201 -1.04 0.86 -9.16
C PHE A 201 0.06 0.03 -9.83
N VAL A 202 0.40 0.42 -11.05
CA VAL A 202 1.43 -0.22 -11.89
C VAL A 202 2.49 0.83 -12.23
N GLY A 203 3.77 0.50 -12.01
CA GLY A 203 4.86 1.46 -12.14
C GLY A 203 5.09 2.25 -10.85
N TRP A 204 5.78 3.36 -10.96
CA TRP A 204 6.25 4.14 -9.82
C TRP A 204 5.17 5.03 -9.20
N GLY A 205 5.05 4.93 -7.86
CA GLY A 205 4.52 5.95 -6.99
C GLY A 205 3.02 5.89 -6.74
N GLN A 206 2.61 6.55 -5.68
CA GLN A 206 1.24 6.79 -5.20
C GLN A 206 0.55 5.60 -4.53
N GLU A 207 1.02 4.36 -4.67
CA GLU A 207 0.45 3.17 -4.00
C GLU A 207 0.51 3.28 -2.47
N ASP A 208 1.60 3.87 -1.95
CA ASP A 208 1.80 4.10 -0.53
C ASP A 208 0.87 5.18 0.01
N ASP A 209 0.82 6.31 -0.68
CA ASP A 209 -0.07 7.42 -0.33
C ASP A 209 -1.54 6.98 -0.35
N ASP A 210 -1.93 6.17 -1.34
CA ASP A 210 -3.27 5.58 -1.44
C ASP A 210 -3.60 4.67 -0.25
N LEU A 211 -2.70 3.74 0.09
CA LEU A 211 -2.85 2.90 1.28
C LEU A 211 -3.00 3.76 2.55
N GLY A 212 -2.17 4.79 2.69
CA GLY A 212 -2.23 5.71 3.83
C GLY A 212 -3.57 6.43 3.95
N LEU A 213 -4.18 6.84 2.83
CA LEU A 213 -5.51 7.46 2.83
C LEU A 213 -6.60 6.45 3.20
N ARG A 214 -6.55 5.21 2.67
CA ARG A 214 -7.51 4.16 2.98
C ARG A 214 -7.43 3.69 4.44
N LEU A 215 -6.23 3.57 5.00
CA LEU A 215 -6.05 3.31 6.43
C LEU A 215 -6.70 4.40 7.29
N ARG A 216 -6.52 5.69 6.93
CA ARG A 216 -7.20 6.80 7.62
C ARG A 216 -8.73 6.73 7.51
N ALA A 217 -9.26 6.43 6.32
CA ALA A 217 -10.69 6.24 6.11
C ALA A 217 -11.24 5.09 6.97
N ALA A 218 -10.45 4.03 7.18
CA ALA A 218 -10.75 2.94 8.11
C ALA A 218 -10.56 3.29 9.60
N GLY A 219 -10.23 4.54 9.94
CA GLY A 219 -10.04 4.99 11.32
C GLY A 219 -8.64 4.73 11.90
N VAL A 220 -7.68 4.26 11.10
CA VAL A 220 -6.30 4.00 11.53
C VAL A 220 -5.51 5.31 11.56
N ARG A 221 -4.86 5.58 12.69
CA ARG A 221 -3.97 6.73 12.82
C ARG A 221 -2.61 6.44 12.21
N LEU A 222 -2.03 7.44 11.55
CA LEU A 222 -0.67 7.36 11.02
C LEU A 222 0.25 8.18 11.91
N GLU A 223 1.16 7.52 12.62
CA GLU A 223 2.12 8.14 13.53
C GLU A 223 3.56 7.87 13.07
N THR A 224 4.45 8.83 13.28
CA THR A 224 5.86 8.64 12.93
C THR A 224 6.62 7.92 14.04
N ILE A 225 7.49 6.97 13.65
CA ILE A 225 8.46 6.33 14.55
C ILE A 225 9.83 7.02 14.50
N LEU A 226 10.00 8.03 13.64
CA LEU A 226 11.21 8.83 13.55
C LEU A 226 11.59 9.44 14.91
N GLY A 227 12.82 9.23 15.31
CA GLY A 227 13.34 9.63 16.62
C GLY A 227 13.49 8.48 17.60
N LEU A 228 12.88 7.32 17.29
CA LEU A 228 13.19 6.05 17.93
C LEU A 228 14.07 5.20 17.00
N THR A 229 13.65 5.07 15.75
CA THR A 229 14.40 4.34 14.74
C THR A 229 14.10 4.87 13.32
N HIS A 230 14.88 4.45 12.35
CA HIS A 230 14.68 4.61 10.91
C HIS A 230 15.54 3.59 10.18
N SER A 231 15.15 3.20 8.99
CA SER A 231 15.98 2.38 8.11
C SER A 231 16.99 3.24 7.35
N LEU A 232 17.98 2.58 6.75
CA LEU A 232 19.04 3.22 5.97
C LEU A 232 19.05 2.62 4.57
N HIS A 233 18.70 3.45 3.59
CA HIS A 233 18.68 3.06 2.19
C HIS A 233 20.11 3.02 1.64
N VAL A 234 20.57 1.84 1.29
CA VAL A 234 21.88 1.61 0.70
C VAL A 234 21.91 2.22 -0.69
N TRP A 235 22.95 2.98 -0.98
CA TRP A 235 23.04 3.72 -2.24
C TRP A 235 23.06 2.80 -3.46
N HIS A 236 22.30 3.16 -4.45
CA HIS A 236 22.32 2.63 -5.81
C HIS A 236 21.90 3.72 -6.79
N GLU A 237 22.19 3.51 -8.06
CA GLU A 237 21.73 4.40 -9.12
C GLU A 237 20.21 4.46 -9.17
N THR A 238 19.67 5.67 -9.26
CA THR A 238 18.23 5.88 -9.36
C THR A 238 17.76 5.58 -10.78
N ASP A 239 16.64 4.87 -10.91
CA ASP A 239 15.99 4.70 -12.21
C ASP A 239 15.59 6.08 -12.76
N VAL A 240 16.15 6.45 -13.89
CA VAL A 240 15.93 7.75 -14.55
C VAL A 240 14.47 7.97 -14.93
N THR A 241 13.67 6.90 -15.03
CA THR A 241 12.24 6.98 -15.39
C THR A 241 11.34 7.24 -14.18
N ALA A 242 11.85 7.13 -12.95
CA ALA A 242 11.07 7.25 -11.73
C ALA A 242 10.50 8.67 -11.54
N THR A 243 11.34 9.71 -11.67
CA THR A 243 10.95 11.10 -11.39
C THR A 243 9.85 11.63 -12.32
N PRO A 244 9.92 11.49 -13.65
CA PRO A 244 8.84 11.88 -14.55
C PRO A 244 7.54 11.13 -14.26
N ARG A 245 7.59 9.82 -14.05
CA ARG A 245 6.42 8.98 -13.78
C ARG A 245 5.73 9.35 -12.47
N TRP A 246 6.49 9.76 -11.46
CA TRP A 246 5.93 10.18 -10.18
C TRP A 246 5.16 11.50 -10.26
N ARG A 247 5.49 12.39 -11.20
CA ARG A 247 4.81 13.69 -11.40
C ARG A 247 3.61 13.60 -12.31
N ASP A 248 3.74 12.88 -13.44
CA ASP A 248 2.80 12.94 -14.55
C ASP A 248 2.33 11.54 -15.01
N GLY A 249 2.69 10.48 -14.29
CA GLY A 249 2.37 9.10 -14.63
C GLY A 249 0.89 8.75 -14.45
N MET A 250 0.49 7.60 -15.00
CA MET A 250 -0.88 7.07 -14.88
C MET A 250 -1.31 6.90 -13.42
N ASN A 251 -0.39 6.54 -12.52
CA ASN A 251 -0.66 6.41 -11.09
C ASN A 251 -1.11 7.71 -10.45
N VAL A 252 -0.58 8.87 -10.89
CA VAL A 252 -0.98 10.18 -10.37
C VAL A 252 -2.45 10.44 -10.67
N ARG A 253 -2.87 10.22 -11.91
CA ARG A 253 -4.28 10.41 -12.33
C ARG A 253 -5.20 9.47 -11.56
N TYR A 254 -4.79 8.21 -11.38
CA TYR A 254 -5.56 7.24 -10.62
C TYR A 254 -5.62 7.61 -9.13
N PHE A 255 -4.53 8.10 -8.54
CA PHE A 255 -4.49 8.56 -7.16
C PHE A 255 -5.35 9.81 -6.93
N GLU A 256 -5.39 10.75 -7.88
CA GLU A 256 -6.14 12.00 -7.79
C GLU A 256 -7.65 11.83 -8.03
N ARG A 257 -8.12 10.60 -8.28
CA ARG A 257 -9.55 10.34 -8.39
C ARG A 257 -10.29 10.79 -7.13
N ARG A 258 -11.49 11.33 -7.29
CA ARG A 258 -12.28 11.82 -6.16
C ARG A 258 -12.78 10.69 -5.27
N GLY A 259 -13.49 9.71 -5.85
CA GLY A 259 -13.98 8.54 -5.13
C GLY A 259 -12.86 7.54 -4.83
N ARG A 260 -12.83 7.01 -3.61
CA ARG A 260 -11.86 5.98 -3.20
C ARG A 260 -12.52 5.05 -2.20
N LEU A 261 -12.60 3.77 -2.56
CA LEU A 261 -13.08 2.75 -1.64
C LEU A 261 -12.05 2.52 -0.52
N THR A 262 -12.50 2.47 0.71
CA THR A 262 -11.66 2.17 1.88
C THR A 262 -11.02 0.80 1.74
N ALA A 263 -11.79 -0.23 1.36
CA ALA A 263 -11.26 -1.53 0.96
C ALA A 263 -11.17 -1.59 -0.57
N CYS A 264 -9.95 -1.50 -1.12
CA CYS A 264 -9.76 -1.49 -2.57
C CYS A 264 -10.29 -2.77 -3.25
N ARG A 265 -10.65 -2.68 -4.53
CA ARG A 265 -11.21 -3.82 -5.28
C ARG A 265 -10.17 -4.88 -5.63
N ARG A 266 -8.94 -4.48 -5.92
CA ARG A 266 -7.83 -5.38 -6.29
C ARG A 266 -6.70 -5.24 -5.30
N GLY A 267 -6.78 -5.97 -4.20
CA GLY A 267 -5.79 -5.96 -3.14
C GLY A 267 -5.39 -7.38 -2.74
N LEU A 268 -5.39 -7.65 -1.44
CA LEU A 268 -5.14 -9.01 -0.91
C LEU A 268 -6.08 -10.04 -1.54
N VAL A 269 -7.31 -9.64 -1.78
CA VAL A 269 -8.29 -10.43 -2.53
C VAL A 269 -8.93 -9.56 -3.61
N ALA A 270 -9.36 -10.19 -4.70
CA ALA A 270 -10.19 -9.53 -5.69
C ALA A 270 -11.63 -9.42 -5.15
N ARG A 271 -12.19 -8.20 -5.10
CA ARG A 271 -13.56 -7.93 -4.69
C ARG A 271 -14.43 -7.73 -5.93
N PRO A 272 -15.25 -8.71 -6.34
CA PRO A 272 -16.21 -8.54 -7.43
C PRO A 272 -17.30 -7.53 -7.03
N SER A 273 -18.09 -7.07 -8.00
CA SER A 273 -19.18 -6.12 -7.74
C SER A 273 -20.18 -6.64 -6.68
N ALA A 274 -20.37 -7.97 -6.59
CA ALA A 274 -21.20 -8.59 -5.57
C ALA A 274 -20.67 -8.43 -4.12
N ALA A 275 -19.37 -8.15 -3.95
CA ALA A 275 -18.75 -7.94 -2.64
C ALA A 275 -18.69 -6.45 -2.23
N ILE A 276 -19.39 -5.59 -2.97
CA ILE A 276 -19.47 -4.14 -2.74
C ILE A 276 -20.91 -3.78 -2.39
N THR A 277 -21.09 -2.85 -1.45
CA THR A 277 -22.40 -2.32 -1.11
C THR A 277 -22.75 -1.16 -2.03
N TRP A 278 -23.86 -1.30 -2.78
CA TRP A 278 -24.31 -0.34 -3.78
C TRP A 278 -25.53 0.44 -3.30
N GLY A 279 -25.51 1.74 -3.48
CA GLY A 279 -26.71 2.57 -3.49
C GLY A 279 -27.25 2.67 -4.91
N LEU A 280 -28.52 2.34 -5.11
CA LEU A 280 -29.17 2.37 -6.42
C LEU A 280 -30.31 3.39 -6.41
N PRO A 281 -30.56 4.11 -7.54
CA PRO A 281 -31.68 5.04 -7.63
C PRO A 281 -33.02 4.30 -7.66
N ALA A 282 -34.06 4.93 -7.11
CA ALA A 282 -35.38 4.32 -7.03
C ALA A 282 -36.00 4.04 -8.42
N ASP A 283 -35.62 4.82 -9.41
CA ASP A 283 -36.07 4.71 -10.80
C ASP A 283 -35.18 3.79 -11.67
N LEU A 284 -34.26 3.05 -11.06
CA LEU A 284 -33.30 2.18 -11.77
C LEU A 284 -33.98 1.30 -12.82
N MET A 285 -35.07 0.66 -12.46
CA MET A 285 -35.75 -0.32 -13.31
C MET A 285 -36.58 0.31 -14.44
N THR A 286 -36.75 1.63 -14.46
CA THR A 286 -37.55 2.34 -15.48
C THR A 286 -36.85 2.42 -16.84
N THR A 287 -35.53 2.32 -16.86
CA THR A 287 -34.72 2.42 -18.08
C THR A 287 -34.15 1.06 -18.50
N ARG A 288 -33.82 0.89 -19.78
CA ARG A 288 -33.14 -0.31 -20.28
C ARG A 288 -31.77 -0.44 -19.62
N LEU A 289 -31.01 0.67 -19.56
CA LEU A 289 -29.69 0.71 -18.92
C LEU A 289 -29.76 0.31 -17.43
N GLY A 290 -30.78 0.80 -16.71
CA GLY A 290 -30.96 0.45 -15.30
C GLY A 290 -31.27 -1.03 -15.09
N ARG A 291 -32.08 -1.65 -15.96
CA ARG A 291 -32.33 -3.10 -15.89
C ARG A 291 -31.08 -3.91 -16.17
N SER A 292 -30.24 -3.47 -17.12
CA SER A 292 -28.96 -4.12 -17.40
C SER A 292 -27.99 -4.01 -16.21
N ILE A 293 -27.88 -2.82 -15.59
CA ILE A 293 -27.11 -2.63 -14.36
C ILE A 293 -27.62 -3.56 -13.24
N ALA A 294 -28.94 -3.64 -13.03
CA ALA A 294 -29.51 -4.49 -12.00
C ALA A 294 -29.18 -5.97 -12.24
N THR A 295 -29.15 -6.41 -13.50
CA THR A 295 -28.74 -7.78 -13.87
C THR A 295 -27.28 -8.03 -13.52
N GLN A 296 -26.37 -7.09 -13.83
CA GLN A 296 -24.93 -7.19 -13.52
C GLN A 296 -24.66 -7.15 -12.01
N LEU A 297 -25.51 -6.49 -11.24
CA LEU A 297 -25.41 -6.42 -9.78
C LEU A 297 -26.26 -7.50 -9.07
N ALA A 298 -26.74 -8.51 -9.79
CA ALA A 298 -27.49 -9.61 -9.17
C ALA A 298 -26.62 -10.29 -8.08
N GLY A 299 -27.18 -10.37 -6.87
CA GLY A 299 -26.48 -10.90 -5.69
C GLY A 299 -25.55 -9.91 -4.97
N ALA A 300 -25.44 -8.66 -5.43
CA ALA A 300 -24.74 -7.62 -4.69
C ALA A 300 -25.54 -7.13 -3.46
N SER A 301 -24.83 -6.61 -2.46
CA SER A 301 -25.44 -5.94 -1.31
C SER A 301 -25.98 -4.58 -1.74
N ILE A 302 -27.30 -4.38 -1.60
CA ILE A 302 -27.94 -3.10 -1.91
C ILE A 302 -28.31 -2.40 -0.60
N ALA A 303 -27.80 -1.19 -0.41
CA ALA A 303 -28.13 -0.36 0.74
C ALA A 303 -29.58 0.13 0.67
N ALA A 304 -30.27 0.14 1.81
CA ALA A 304 -31.60 0.73 1.89
C ALA A 304 -31.58 2.24 1.59
N PRO A 305 -32.70 2.84 1.20
CA PRO A 305 -32.77 4.29 0.96
C PRO A 305 -32.28 5.10 2.18
N GLY A 306 -31.26 5.97 1.96
CA GLY A 306 -30.67 6.80 3.01
C GLY A 306 -29.55 6.13 3.83
N GLU A 307 -29.33 4.82 3.69
CA GLU A 307 -28.21 4.16 4.35
C GLU A 307 -26.88 4.39 3.64
N PRO A 308 -25.78 4.40 4.38
CA PRO A 308 -24.44 4.49 3.77
C PRO A 308 -24.13 3.32 2.83
N CYS A 309 -23.37 3.56 1.78
CA CYS A 309 -22.90 2.55 0.84
C CYS A 309 -21.46 2.83 0.37
N GLU A 310 -20.82 1.85 -0.24
CA GLU A 310 -19.49 2.04 -0.83
C GLU A 310 -19.60 2.82 -2.14
N ILE A 311 -20.55 2.45 -3.02
CA ILE A 311 -20.77 3.15 -4.28
C ILE A 311 -22.25 3.56 -4.39
N ASP A 312 -22.53 4.85 -4.50
CA ASP A 312 -23.85 5.38 -4.83
C ASP A 312 -23.92 5.68 -6.33
N LEU A 313 -24.89 5.05 -7.03
CA LEU A 313 -25.02 5.10 -8.49
C LEU A 313 -26.23 5.92 -8.91
N VAL A 314 -26.07 6.73 -9.93
CA VAL A 314 -27.16 7.40 -10.64
C VAL A 314 -27.06 7.22 -12.16
N ILE A 315 -28.20 7.26 -12.86
CA ILE A 315 -28.25 7.19 -14.33
C ILE A 315 -28.56 8.58 -14.88
N ARG A 316 -27.88 8.97 -15.96
CA ARG A 316 -28.08 10.24 -16.66
C ARG A 316 -28.47 9.99 -18.15
N PRO A 317 -29.33 10.83 -18.78
CA PRO A 317 -30.13 11.88 -18.13
C PRO A 317 -31.19 11.27 -17.21
N GLY A 318 -31.39 11.88 -16.05
CA GLY A 318 -32.36 11.45 -15.05
C GLY A 318 -32.43 12.45 -13.90
N THR A 319 -33.52 12.38 -13.14
CA THR A 319 -33.77 13.29 -12.01
C THR A 319 -33.16 12.80 -10.70
N ALA A 320 -32.69 11.55 -10.65
CA ALA A 320 -32.08 11.00 -9.45
C ALA A 320 -30.86 11.79 -9.01
N ARG A 321 -30.75 12.03 -7.70
CA ARG A 321 -29.62 12.71 -7.07
C ARG A 321 -28.89 11.74 -6.13
N PHE A 322 -27.61 12.01 -5.89
CA PHE A 322 -26.86 11.34 -4.83
C PHE A 322 -27.44 11.73 -3.47
N THR A 323 -28.03 10.79 -2.77
CA THR A 323 -28.74 11.05 -1.50
C THR A 323 -28.12 10.32 -0.32
N ARG A 324 -27.11 9.49 -0.56
CA ARG A 324 -26.46 8.65 0.45
C ARG A 324 -25.06 9.15 0.79
N ALA A 325 -24.60 8.85 1.99
CA ALA A 325 -23.18 8.92 2.31
C ALA A 325 -22.49 7.76 1.59
N ALA A 326 -21.62 8.04 0.63
CA ALA A 326 -20.93 7.05 -0.17
C ALA A 326 -19.42 7.35 -0.24
N GLU A 327 -18.61 6.29 -0.33
CA GLU A 327 -17.17 6.42 -0.57
C GLU A 327 -16.86 6.83 -2.02
N CYS A 328 -17.73 6.45 -2.96
CA CYS A 328 -17.66 6.84 -4.36
C CYS A 328 -19.06 7.11 -4.93
N ARG A 329 -19.19 8.19 -5.68
CA ARG A 329 -20.41 8.58 -6.41
C ARG A 329 -20.22 8.35 -7.89
N LEU A 330 -20.99 7.41 -8.44
CA LEU A 330 -20.90 6.97 -9.82
C LEU A 330 -22.07 7.46 -10.66
N ALA A 331 -21.82 8.27 -11.70
CA ALA A 331 -22.81 8.60 -12.72
C ALA A 331 -22.56 7.76 -13.99
N VAL A 332 -23.59 7.07 -14.46
CA VAL A 332 -23.57 6.32 -15.73
C VAL A 332 -24.46 7.03 -16.73
N MET A 333 -23.94 7.33 -17.92
CA MET A 333 -24.59 8.10 -18.97
C MET A 333 -24.72 7.28 -20.24
N LEU A 334 -25.82 7.41 -20.98
CA LEU A 334 -25.94 6.85 -22.33
C LEU A 334 -25.09 7.72 -23.31
N SER A 335 -24.30 7.04 -24.15
CA SER A 335 -23.53 7.69 -25.21
C SER A 335 -24.45 8.42 -26.20
N GLY A 336 -24.03 9.60 -26.62
CA GLY A 336 -24.83 10.47 -27.52
C GLY A 336 -25.21 11.81 -26.88
N HIS A 337 -25.06 11.96 -25.57
CA HIS A 337 -25.14 13.25 -24.90
C HIS A 337 -23.74 13.92 -24.85
N ASP A 338 -23.69 15.24 -24.94
CA ASP A 338 -22.46 16.03 -24.97
C ASP A 338 -21.67 15.84 -23.64
N THR A 339 -20.73 14.88 -23.65
CA THR A 339 -19.95 14.46 -22.48
C THR A 339 -19.07 15.55 -21.89
N GLN A 340 -18.85 16.66 -22.60
CA GLN A 340 -18.07 17.80 -22.10
C GLN A 340 -18.90 18.82 -21.30
N ARG A 341 -20.21 18.93 -21.61
CA ARG A 341 -21.13 19.81 -20.86
C ARG A 341 -21.80 19.15 -19.68
N ASP A 342 -21.97 17.81 -19.72
CA ASP A 342 -22.77 17.04 -18.77
C ASP A 342 -21.92 16.24 -17.75
N ARG A 343 -20.69 16.67 -17.47
CA ARG A 343 -19.97 16.14 -16.29
C ARG A 343 -20.81 16.42 -15.05
N ASP A 344 -21.37 15.37 -14.48
CA ASP A 344 -22.09 15.48 -13.22
C ASP A 344 -21.13 16.01 -12.15
N ARG A 345 -21.33 17.27 -11.73
CA ARG A 345 -20.45 17.97 -10.79
C ARG A 345 -20.45 17.33 -9.41
N ASP A 346 -21.51 16.57 -9.10
CA ASP A 346 -21.68 15.90 -7.82
C ASP A 346 -21.17 14.46 -7.85
N ALA A 347 -20.82 13.92 -9.04
CA ALA A 347 -20.24 12.60 -9.19
C ALA A 347 -18.71 12.62 -9.02
N ASP A 348 -18.19 11.59 -8.37
CA ASP A 348 -16.75 11.34 -8.30
C ASP A 348 -16.22 10.73 -9.59
N MET A 349 -17.04 9.90 -10.24
CA MET A 349 -16.74 9.23 -11.50
C MET A 349 -17.95 9.33 -12.44
N THR A 350 -17.71 9.60 -13.72
CA THR A 350 -18.74 9.62 -14.76
C THR A 350 -18.29 8.77 -15.93
N PHE A 351 -19.14 7.83 -16.35
CA PHE A 351 -18.88 6.96 -17.50
C PHE A 351 -20.00 7.08 -18.51
N ALA A 352 -19.65 7.19 -19.79
CA ALA A 352 -20.58 7.07 -20.89
C ALA A 352 -20.57 5.62 -21.40
N VAL A 353 -21.73 5.02 -21.60
CA VAL A 353 -21.89 3.67 -22.12
C VAL A 353 -22.72 3.70 -23.41
N SER A 354 -22.28 3.00 -24.44
CA SER A 354 -22.98 2.87 -25.73
C SER A 354 -23.76 1.55 -25.83
N ALA A 355 -23.34 0.53 -25.09
CA ALA A 355 -23.91 -0.81 -25.13
C ALA A 355 -23.89 -1.45 -23.73
N ASP A 356 -24.73 -2.47 -23.55
CA ASP A 356 -24.87 -3.20 -22.29
C ASP A 356 -23.56 -3.91 -21.87
N GLU A 357 -22.72 -4.31 -22.84
CA GLU A 357 -21.41 -4.95 -22.59
C GLU A 357 -20.40 -4.01 -21.89
N GLU A 358 -20.53 -2.70 -22.08
CA GLU A 358 -19.66 -1.71 -21.43
C GLU A 358 -19.98 -1.51 -19.93
N ILE A 359 -21.17 -1.93 -19.49
CA ILE A 359 -21.62 -1.72 -18.10
C ILE A 359 -20.75 -2.51 -17.13
N GLU A 360 -20.43 -3.77 -17.46
CA GLU A 360 -19.55 -4.59 -16.61
C GLU A 360 -18.19 -3.93 -16.43
N ALA A 361 -17.61 -3.39 -17.51
CA ALA A 361 -16.34 -2.67 -17.48
C ALA A 361 -16.44 -1.39 -16.61
N VAL A 362 -17.55 -0.66 -16.71
CA VAL A 362 -17.79 0.54 -15.86
C VAL A 362 -17.93 0.17 -14.40
N LEU A 363 -18.73 -0.82 -14.06
CA LEU A 363 -18.89 -1.29 -12.69
C LEU A 363 -17.59 -1.87 -12.14
N ALA A 364 -16.77 -2.51 -12.99
CA ALA A 364 -15.44 -3.00 -12.63
C ALA A 364 -14.41 -1.86 -12.42
N ALA A 365 -14.56 -0.73 -13.11
CA ALA A 365 -13.68 0.42 -12.97
C ALA A 365 -14.05 1.30 -11.77
N ALA A 366 -15.32 1.27 -11.33
CA ALA A 366 -15.79 2.02 -10.18
C ALA A 366 -15.12 1.55 -8.88
N GLY A 367 -14.53 2.47 -8.13
CA GLY A 367 -13.77 2.20 -6.92
C GLY A 367 -12.31 1.87 -7.22
#